data_0a49e325ffa0d139fc563b3da1a3d804
#
_entry.id   0a49e325ffa0d139fc563b3da1a3d804
#
_cell.length_a   1.000
_cell.length_b   1.000
_cell.length_c   1.000
_cell.angle_alpha   90.00
_cell.angle_beta   90.00
_cell.angle_gamma   90.00
#
_symmetry.space_group_name_H-M   'P 1'
#
loop_
_entity.id
_entity.type
_entity.pdbx_description
1 polymer ?
#
loop_
_entity_poly.entity_id
_entity_poly.type
_entity_poly.pdbx_seq_one_letter_code
_entity_poly.pdbx_strand_id
1 'polypeptide(L)'
;VLDCICSEDNQKETYEMLDSVFDGKPDLSGLFTVSSIAHKVADYLDQRKSKKRITLIGYDLVPYNERYLKTGKIDCLISQRPEEQGRLAIQEIYKAFVLQEKKGTSVSVPLDIFFKENLI
;
A
#
# COMPACT_ATOMS: atom_id res chain seq x y z
N VAL A 1 -17.83 -5.81 0.09
CA VAL A 1 -16.53 -5.38 0.62
C VAL A 1 -16.48 -5.77 2.08
N LEU A 2 -15.36 -6.35 2.50
CA LEU A 2 -15.10 -6.71 3.88
C LEU A 2 -13.87 -5.92 4.35
N ASP A 3 -14.01 -5.19 5.43
CA ASP A 3 -12.90 -4.46 6.04
C ASP A 3 -12.29 -5.29 7.17
N CYS A 4 -10.97 -5.40 7.19
CA CYS A 4 -10.23 -6.07 8.25
C CYS A 4 -9.07 -5.18 8.71
N ILE A 5 -8.79 -5.24 10.00
CA ILE A 5 -7.66 -4.55 10.61
C ILE A 5 -6.54 -5.56 10.83
N CYS A 6 -5.38 -5.32 10.20
CA CYS A 6 -4.17 -6.11 10.40
C CYS A 6 -3.24 -5.43 11.40
N SER A 7 -2.57 -6.22 12.22
CA SER A 7 -1.44 -5.75 13.00
C SER A 7 -0.19 -5.67 12.10
N GLU A 8 0.42 -4.49 12.00
CA GLU A 8 1.66 -4.33 11.23
C GLU A 8 2.85 -5.05 11.88
N ASP A 9 2.81 -5.23 13.19
CA ASP A 9 3.92 -5.78 13.98
C ASP A 9 3.80 -7.27 14.27
N ASN A 10 2.60 -7.87 14.10
CA ASN A 10 2.35 -9.27 14.43
C ASN A 10 1.94 -10.09 13.19
N GLN A 11 2.91 -10.75 12.57
CA GLN A 11 2.67 -11.59 11.39
C GLN A 11 1.67 -12.73 11.65
N LYS A 12 1.74 -13.33 12.83
CA LYS A 12 0.85 -14.45 13.20
C LYS A 12 -0.61 -13.99 13.25
N GLU A 13 -0.86 -12.88 13.90
CA GLU A 13 -2.19 -12.28 14.00
C GLU A 13 -2.75 -11.90 12.62
N THR A 14 -1.92 -11.32 11.77
CA THR A 14 -2.28 -11.01 10.38
C THR A 14 -2.67 -12.27 9.61
N TYR A 15 -1.93 -13.36 9.76
CA TYR A 15 -2.21 -14.61 9.07
C TYR A 15 -3.48 -15.28 9.58
N GLU A 16 -3.70 -15.33 10.89
CA GLU A 16 -4.93 -15.85 11.49
C GLU A 16 -6.17 -15.08 11.03
N MET A 17 -6.05 -13.76 10.93
CA MET A 17 -7.11 -12.92 10.40
C MET A 17 -7.39 -13.20 8.91
N LEU A 18 -6.35 -13.31 8.09
CA LEU A 18 -6.50 -13.64 6.67
C LEU A 18 -7.11 -15.03 6.49
N ASP A 19 -6.71 -16.02 7.28
CA ASP A 19 -7.33 -17.36 7.28
C ASP A 19 -8.84 -17.26 7.55
N SER A 20 -9.24 -16.52 8.56
CA SER A 20 -10.66 -16.29 8.88
C SER A 20 -11.42 -15.64 7.74
N VAL A 21 -10.83 -14.65 7.06
CA VAL A 21 -11.42 -13.98 5.90
C VAL A 21 -11.64 -14.95 4.74
N PHE A 22 -10.64 -15.75 4.43
CA PHE A 22 -10.72 -16.71 3.31
C PHE A 22 -11.65 -17.88 3.61
N ASP A 23 -11.74 -18.33 4.85
CA ASP A 23 -12.67 -19.38 5.27
C ASP A 23 -14.12 -18.89 5.21
N GLY A 24 -14.34 -17.63 5.60
CA GLY A 24 -15.67 -17.02 5.52
C GLY A 24 -16.10 -16.57 4.12
N LYS A 25 -15.16 -16.43 3.17
CA LYS A 25 -15.38 -15.93 1.81
C LYS A 25 -14.58 -16.73 0.78
N PRO A 26 -15.00 -17.97 0.46
CA PRO A 26 -14.27 -18.83 -0.50
C PRO A 26 -14.21 -18.25 -1.91
N ASP A 27 -15.14 -17.35 -2.27
CA ASP A 27 -15.21 -16.69 -3.57
C ASP A 27 -14.35 -15.43 -3.68
N LEU A 28 -13.62 -15.06 -2.62
CA LEU A 28 -12.74 -13.91 -2.63
C LEU A 28 -11.78 -13.97 -3.81
N SER A 29 -11.70 -12.87 -4.58
CA SER A 29 -10.90 -12.78 -5.80
C SER A 29 -9.86 -11.68 -5.77
N GLY A 30 -9.95 -10.75 -4.80
CA GLY A 30 -9.00 -9.65 -4.67
C GLY A 30 -8.90 -9.15 -3.24
N LEU A 31 -7.74 -8.57 -2.95
CA LEU A 31 -7.40 -7.90 -1.69
C LEU A 31 -6.83 -6.51 -1.99
N PHE A 32 -7.19 -5.56 -1.16
CA PHE A 32 -6.66 -4.22 -1.20
C PHE A 32 -6.11 -3.85 0.17
N THR A 33 -4.83 -3.50 0.23
CA THR A 33 -4.18 -3.05 1.47
C THR A 33 -4.03 -1.54 1.46
N VAL A 34 -4.52 -0.88 2.48
CA VAL A 34 -4.47 0.60 2.62
C VAL A 34 -3.18 1.11 3.28
N SER A 35 -2.25 0.22 3.57
CA SER A 35 -0.95 0.54 4.16
C SER A 35 0.18 -0.17 3.41
N SER A 36 1.43 0.11 3.77
CA SER A 36 2.63 -0.45 3.12
C SER A 36 2.88 -1.95 3.34
N ILE A 37 1.93 -2.68 3.93
CA ILE A 37 2.07 -4.11 4.29
C ILE A 37 1.75 -5.10 3.16
N ALA A 38 1.53 -4.64 1.94
CA ALA A 38 1.14 -5.51 0.82
C ALA A 38 2.07 -6.71 0.62
N HIS A 39 3.38 -6.54 0.87
CA HIS A 39 4.35 -7.63 0.81
C HIS A 39 4.06 -8.75 1.82
N LYS A 40 3.58 -8.44 3.03
CA LYS A 40 3.21 -9.45 4.04
C LYS A 40 1.99 -10.27 3.60
N VAL A 41 1.03 -9.61 2.98
CA VAL A 41 -0.15 -10.28 2.41
C VAL A 41 0.26 -11.15 1.21
N ALA A 42 1.19 -10.70 0.39
CA ALA A 42 1.74 -11.49 -0.71
C ALA A 42 2.46 -12.76 -0.21
N ASP A 43 3.23 -12.66 0.88
CA ASP A 43 3.87 -13.82 1.52
C ASP A 43 2.82 -14.82 2.04
N TYR A 44 1.76 -14.34 2.66
CA TYR A 44 0.65 -15.19 3.09
C TYR A 44 0.02 -15.93 1.92
N LEU A 45 -0.28 -15.24 0.81
CA LEU A 45 -0.88 -15.84 -0.38
C LEU A 45 0.02 -16.92 -1.00
N ASP A 46 1.34 -16.71 -1.00
CA ASP A 46 2.31 -17.72 -1.45
C ASP A 46 2.28 -18.97 -0.57
N GLN A 47 2.23 -18.80 0.75
CA GLN A 47 2.22 -19.92 1.70
C GLN A 47 0.92 -20.71 1.64
N ARG A 48 -0.20 -20.04 1.40
CA ARG A 48 -1.51 -20.67 1.33
C ARG A 48 -1.65 -21.69 0.19
N LYS A 49 -0.83 -21.58 -0.86
CA LYS A 49 -0.84 -22.48 -2.03
C LYS A 49 -2.23 -22.67 -2.66
N SER A 50 -3.05 -21.65 -2.61
CA SER A 50 -4.38 -21.69 -3.25
C SER A 50 -4.24 -21.84 -4.77
N LYS A 51 -5.06 -22.67 -5.37
CA LYS A 51 -5.15 -22.79 -6.84
C LYS A 51 -5.75 -21.53 -7.50
N LYS A 52 -6.52 -20.75 -6.75
CA LYS A 52 -7.17 -19.53 -7.23
C LYS A 52 -6.21 -18.35 -7.05
N ARG A 53 -5.92 -17.64 -8.13
CA ARG A 53 -5.17 -16.39 -8.08
C ARG A 53 -6.03 -15.32 -7.39
N ILE A 54 -5.43 -14.59 -6.46
CA ILE A 54 -6.00 -13.44 -5.78
C ILE A 54 -5.29 -12.20 -6.31
N THR A 55 -6.06 -11.25 -6.82
CA THR A 55 -5.52 -9.94 -7.21
C THR A 55 -5.16 -9.15 -5.96
N LEU A 56 -3.93 -8.68 -5.85
CA LEU A 56 -3.45 -7.91 -4.71
C LEU A 56 -3.07 -6.50 -5.15
N ILE A 57 -3.77 -5.52 -4.60
CA ILE A 57 -3.48 -4.10 -4.76
C ILE A 57 -3.01 -3.55 -3.42
N GLY A 58 -1.93 -2.79 -3.43
CA GLY A 58 -1.36 -2.23 -2.21
C GLY A 58 -1.03 -0.75 -2.32
N TYR A 59 -0.64 -0.19 -1.19
CA TYR A 59 -0.13 1.17 -1.05
C TYR A 59 1.37 1.16 -0.81
N ASP A 60 1.99 2.26 -1.20
CA ASP A 60 3.39 2.64 -1.00
C ASP A 60 4.41 1.78 -1.77
N LEU A 61 5.23 2.48 -2.53
CA LEU A 61 6.33 1.90 -3.30
C LEU A 61 7.58 1.72 -2.41
N VAL A 62 7.41 1.05 -1.26
CA VAL A 62 8.54 0.67 -0.41
C VAL A 62 9.34 -0.47 -1.05
N PRO A 63 10.63 -0.64 -0.75
CA PRO A 63 11.50 -1.62 -1.42
C PRO A 63 10.96 -3.05 -1.45
N TYR A 64 10.32 -3.49 -0.37
CA TYR A 64 9.70 -4.82 -0.32
C TYR A 64 8.52 -4.94 -1.28
N ASN A 65 7.61 -3.97 -1.27
CA ASN A 65 6.45 -3.96 -2.17
C ASN A 65 6.88 -3.87 -3.65
N GLU A 66 7.86 -3.03 -3.95
CA GLU A 66 8.43 -2.89 -5.29
C GLU A 66 8.98 -4.22 -5.81
N ARG A 67 9.72 -4.96 -4.98
CA ARG A 67 10.24 -6.28 -5.32
C ARG A 67 9.11 -7.27 -5.66
N TYR A 68 8.03 -7.26 -4.89
CA TYR A 68 6.89 -8.14 -5.11
C TYR A 68 6.06 -7.73 -6.33
N LEU A 69 5.99 -6.45 -6.64
CA LEU A 69 5.40 -5.96 -7.88
C LEU A 69 6.20 -6.45 -9.10
N LYS A 70 7.53 -6.34 -9.08
CA LYS A 70 8.43 -6.83 -10.15
C LYS A 70 8.28 -8.33 -10.40
N THR A 71 8.07 -9.10 -9.36
CA THR A 71 7.88 -10.55 -9.46
C THR A 71 6.44 -10.98 -9.74
N GLY A 72 5.49 -10.03 -9.82
CA GLY A 72 4.08 -10.30 -10.10
C GLY A 72 3.30 -10.90 -8.93
N LYS A 73 3.83 -10.81 -7.69
CA LYS A 73 3.13 -11.22 -6.48
C LYS A 73 2.14 -10.15 -5.99
N ILE A 74 2.42 -8.90 -6.30
CA ILE A 74 1.51 -7.77 -6.18
C ILE A 74 1.17 -7.33 -7.60
N ASP A 75 -0.10 -7.06 -7.87
CA ASP A 75 -0.57 -6.68 -9.19
C ASP A 75 -0.48 -5.18 -9.44
N CYS A 76 -0.69 -4.37 -8.40
CA CYS A 76 -0.70 -2.92 -8.50
C CYS A 76 -0.28 -2.27 -7.17
N LEU A 77 0.46 -1.18 -7.24
CA LEU A 77 0.81 -0.32 -6.11
C LEU A 77 0.39 1.12 -6.37
N ILE A 78 -0.16 1.75 -5.34
CA ILE A 78 -0.49 3.18 -5.34
C ILE A 78 0.55 3.91 -4.52
N SER A 79 1.28 4.84 -5.14
CA SER A 79 2.27 5.68 -4.44
C SER A 79 1.70 7.07 -4.18
N GLN A 80 1.92 7.54 -2.98
CA GLN A 80 1.51 8.86 -2.52
C GLN A 80 2.60 9.93 -2.73
N ARG A 81 3.70 9.61 -3.42
CA ARG A 81 4.86 10.50 -3.62
C ARG A 81 5.37 11.09 -2.29
N PRO A 82 5.82 10.29 -1.33
CA PRO A 82 6.17 10.75 0.02
C PRO A 82 7.30 11.79 0.02
N GLU A 83 8.26 11.69 -0.90
CA GLU A 83 9.34 12.65 -1.06
C GLU A 83 8.81 14.03 -1.49
N GLU A 84 7.88 14.08 -2.43
CA GLU A 84 7.24 15.32 -2.87
C GLU A 84 6.37 15.92 -1.76
N GLN A 85 5.61 15.10 -1.05
CA GLN A 85 4.84 15.56 0.11
C GLN A 85 5.75 16.18 1.17
N GLY A 86 6.85 15.51 1.54
CA GLY A 86 7.84 16.03 2.50
C GLY A 86 8.46 17.35 2.04
N ARG A 87 8.87 17.44 0.78
CA ARG A 87 9.43 18.65 0.19
C ARG A 87 8.43 19.83 0.22
N LEU A 88 7.21 19.58 -0.18
CA LEU A 88 6.15 20.60 -0.17
C LEU A 88 5.80 21.04 1.26
N ALA A 89 5.72 20.12 2.21
CA ALA A 89 5.46 20.45 3.61
C ALA A 89 6.53 21.39 4.18
N ILE A 90 7.81 21.09 3.94
CA ILE A 90 8.92 21.96 4.36
C ILE A 90 8.84 23.33 3.67
N GLN A 91 8.52 23.34 2.38
CA GLN A 91 8.38 24.59 1.62
C GLN A 91 7.25 25.48 2.17
N GLU A 92 6.11 24.90 2.52
CA GLU A 92 4.99 25.65 3.11
C GLU A 92 5.32 26.16 4.53
N ILE A 93 6.03 25.37 5.34
CA ILE A 93 6.54 25.80 6.63
C ILE A 93 7.49 27.01 6.47
N TYR A 94 8.42 26.95 5.52
CA TYR A 94 9.35 28.04 5.23
C TYR A 94 8.60 29.31 4.81
N LYS A 95 7.63 29.22 3.91
CA LYS A 95 6.79 30.36 3.51
C LYS A 95 6.06 30.97 4.71
N ALA A 96 5.47 30.15 5.56
CA ALA A 96 4.71 30.63 6.72
C ALA A 96 5.59 31.31 7.77
N PHE A 97 6.73 30.70 8.13
CA PHE A 97 7.55 31.17 9.25
C PHE A 97 8.64 32.17 8.86
N VAL A 98 9.25 32.00 7.69
CA VAL A 98 10.36 32.85 7.25
C VAL A 98 9.86 34.00 6.37
N LEU A 99 9.00 33.70 5.41
CA LEU A 99 8.44 34.72 4.49
C LEU A 99 7.20 35.41 5.05
N GLN A 100 6.67 34.94 6.19
CA GLN A 100 5.47 35.49 6.84
C GLN A 100 4.24 35.56 5.90
N GLU A 101 4.16 34.66 4.96
CA GLU A 101 3.01 34.54 4.07
C GLU A 101 1.80 34.01 4.85
N LYS A 102 0.70 34.78 4.88
CA LYS A 102 -0.49 34.47 5.69
C LYS A 102 -1.44 33.41 5.09
N LYS A 103 -1.10 32.78 3.99
CA LYS A 103 -1.97 31.80 3.33
C LYS A 103 -1.47 30.38 3.56
N GLY A 104 -2.15 29.66 4.43
CA GLY A 104 -2.13 28.19 4.38
C GLY A 104 -2.85 27.75 3.11
N THR A 105 -2.12 27.37 2.09
CA THR A 105 -2.66 26.77 0.88
C THR A 105 -2.69 25.27 1.06
N SER A 106 -3.85 24.64 0.86
CA SER A 106 -3.91 23.20 0.71
C SER A 106 -3.25 22.82 -0.61
N VAL A 107 -2.17 22.04 -0.55
CA VAL A 107 -1.47 21.54 -1.74
C VAL A 107 -1.83 20.08 -1.93
N SER A 108 -2.38 19.77 -3.09
CA SER A 108 -2.72 18.40 -3.46
C SER A 108 -1.55 17.75 -4.20
N VAL A 109 -1.12 16.59 -3.76
CA VAL A 109 -0.12 15.77 -4.44
C VAL A 109 -0.84 14.65 -5.18
N PRO A 110 -0.60 14.47 -6.50
CA PRO A 110 -1.23 13.39 -7.24
C PRO A 110 -0.73 12.01 -6.79
N LEU A 111 -1.57 11.00 -6.95
CA LEU A 111 -1.19 9.61 -6.74
C LEU A 111 -0.60 9.04 -8.04
N ASP A 112 0.42 8.20 -7.91
CA ASP A 112 0.93 7.39 -9.00
C ASP A 112 0.42 5.95 -8.86
N ILE A 113 0.13 5.33 -10.00
CA ILE A 113 -0.29 3.92 -10.07
C ILE A 113 0.79 3.14 -10.80
N PHE A 114 1.36 2.16 -10.10
CA PHE A 114 2.41 1.30 -10.63
C PHE A 114 1.91 -0.11 -10.87
N PHE A 115 2.17 -0.57 -12.06
CA PHE A 115 2.11 -1.97 -12.48
C PHE A 115 3.53 -2.45 -12.77
N LYS A 116 3.72 -3.75 -12.91
CA LYS A 116 5.00 -4.33 -13.29
C LYS A 116 5.59 -3.71 -14.57
N GLU A 117 4.73 -3.35 -15.51
CA GLU A 117 5.08 -2.88 -16.85
C GLU A 117 5.53 -1.41 -16.87
N ASN A 118 5.10 -0.58 -15.93
CA ASN A 118 5.47 0.84 -15.87
C ASN A 118 6.41 1.18 -14.70
N LEU A 119 6.87 0.19 -13.98
CA LEU A 119 7.86 0.35 -12.94
C LEU A 119 9.26 0.48 -13.58
N ILE A 120 9.85 1.63 -13.44
CA ILE A 120 11.16 1.95 -13.98
C ILE A 120 12.26 1.62 -12.98
#